data_c385bcd032ce4ae0aadb8531b27f25a7
#
_entry.id   c385bcd032ce4ae0aadb8531b27f25a7
#
_cell.length_a   1.000
_cell.length_b   1.000
_cell.length_c   1.000
_cell.angle_alpha   90.00
_cell.angle_beta   90.00
_cell.angle_gamma   90.00
#
_symmetry.space_group_name_H-M   'P 1'
#
loop_
_entity.id
_entity.type
_entity.pdbx_description
1 polymer ?
#
loop_
_entity_poly.entity_id
_entity_poly.type
_entity_poly.pdbx_seq_one_letter_code
_entity_poly.pdbx_strand_id
1 'polypeptide(L)'
;MNKANSDPVDINVHPTPKRQNYCRLILITIFYLFSANTVAVELTGTAVQGGLIFGKAAPGSSVTLDEKTVVVSPEGQFVIGFGRDETGTRKLGIQPPDGNTQITELPVKARDYAIERVDGLPPSRVTPDPSVTARIQSDARLVSSARLHRDNQAYYTQGFKWPAKGRISGVYGSQRVLNGEPRRPHFGLDIAAPSGTSVYAPADGLITMTHPDLYFSGGTIILDHGQGLSSTFLHLSEILVEAGTFVHQGDLIAEIGSTGRASGPHLDWRMNWLNRRVDPQPLLDSKSEP
;
A
#
# COMPACT_ATOMS: atom_id res chain seq x y z
N MET A 1 32.93 -118.42 23.84
CA MET A 1 32.58 -117.87 25.16
C MET A 1 32.22 -116.42 25.04
N ASN A 2 31.15 -116.09 25.68
CA ASN A 2 30.58 -114.83 25.98
C ASN A 2 29.64 -114.16 24.90
N LYS A 3 28.43 -114.18 25.34
CA LYS A 3 27.21 -113.59 24.86
C LYS A 3 27.32 -112.10 24.76
N ALA A 4 26.79 -111.55 23.72
CA ALA A 4 26.39 -110.12 23.68
C ALA A 4 24.89 -110.04 23.61
N ASN A 5 24.36 -109.31 24.53
CA ASN A 5 22.98 -109.01 24.68
C ASN A 5 22.61 -107.81 23.74
N SER A 6 21.57 -107.90 22.96
CA SER A 6 21.03 -106.86 22.15
C SER A 6 19.71 -106.38 22.69
N ASP A 7 19.70 -105.22 23.20
CA ASP A 7 18.47 -104.55 23.60
C ASP A 7 17.81 -103.79 22.36
N PRO A 8 16.49 -103.75 22.26
CA PRO A 8 15.81 -103.15 21.12
C PRO A 8 15.75 -101.60 21.24
N VAL A 9 16.01 -100.96 20.11
CA VAL A 9 15.93 -99.51 19.95
C VAL A 9 14.46 -99.12 19.79
N ASP A 10 13.97 -98.30 20.73
CA ASP A 10 12.64 -97.69 20.70
C ASP A 10 12.62 -96.49 19.78
N ILE A 11 11.83 -96.54 18.70
CA ILE A 11 11.71 -95.47 17.71
C ILE A 11 10.54 -94.54 18.09
N ASN A 12 10.84 -93.43 18.78
CA ASN A 12 9.90 -92.45 19.15
C ASN A 12 9.62 -91.55 17.96
N VAL A 13 8.46 -91.71 17.30
CA VAL A 13 7.96 -90.86 16.18
C VAL A 13 7.27 -89.67 16.76
N HIS A 14 7.95 -88.49 16.71
CA HIS A 14 7.34 -87.18 17.04
C HIS A 14 6.46 -86.69 15.88
N PRO A 15 5.22 -86.24 16.14
CA PRO A 15 4.38 -85.65 15.09
C PRO A 15 4.86 -84.24 14.70
N THR A 16 5.05 -84.02 13.40
CA THR A 16 5.37 -82.77 12.80
C THR A 16 4.28 -81.73 13.03
N PRO A 17 4.57 -80.47 13.47
CA PRO A 17 3.58 -79.45 13.64
C PRO A 17 3.06 -78.91 12.29
N LYS A 18 1.75 -78.93 12.12
CA LYS A 18 1.08 -78.33 10.99
C LYS A 18 1.38 -76.79 10.94
N ARG A 19 2.01 -76.30 9.87
CA ARG A 19 2.19 -74.92 9.57
C ARG A 19 0.81 -74.27 9.31
N GLN A 20 0.31 -73.54 10.27
CA GLN A 20 -0.82 -72.59 10.05
C GLN A 20 -0.28 -71.34 9.34
N ASN A 21 -0.63 -71.19 8.04
CA ASN A 21 -0.38 -69.96 7.28
C ASN A 21 -1.34 -68.87 7.76
N TYR A 22 -0.86 -68.01 8.69
CA TYR A 22 -1.54 -66.73 8.99
C TYR A 22 -1.23 -65.75 7.86
N CYS A 23 -2.18 -65.59 6.96
CA CYS A 23 -2.16 -64.48 6.00
C CYS A 23 -2.38 -63.16 6.80
N ARG A 24 -1.28 -62.53 7.22
CA ARG A 24 -1.35 -61.19 7.84
C ARG A 24 -1.74 -60.18 6.75
N LEU A 25 -3.00 -59.78 6.70
CA LEU A 25 -3.45 -58.61 5.96
C LEU A 25 -2.81 -57.37 6.59
N ILE A 26 -1.75 -56.85 5.95
CA ILE A 26 -1.17 -55.55 6.33
C ILE A 26 -2.10 -54.50 5.72
N LEU A 27 -2.99 -53.91 6.58
CA LEU A 27 -3.77 -52.75 6.25
C LEU A 27 -2.82 -51.53 6.22
N ILE A 28 -2.35 -51.14 5.04
CA ILE A 28 -1.58 -49.92 4.86
C ILE A 28 -2.60 -48.77 4.91
N THR A 29 -2.76 -48.17 6.08
CA THR A 29 -3.53 -46.91 6.23
C THR A 29 -2.63 -45.80 5.70
N ILE A 30 -2.86 -45.38 4.46
CA ILE A 30 -2.20 -44.19 3.89
C ILE A 30 -2.84 -42.95 4.57
N PHE A 31 -2.12 -42.43 5.56
CA PHE A 31 -2.42 -41.12 6.12
C PHE A 31 -2.03 -40.05 5.08
N TYR A 32 -2.98 -39.52 4.33
CA TYR A 32 -2.78 -38.31 3.59
C TYR A 32 -2.63 -37.17 4.62
N LEU A 33 -1.40 -36.81 4.93
CA LEU A 33 -1.09 -35.55 5.58
C LEU A 33 -1.43 -34.42 4.58
N PHE A 34 -2.63 -33.89 4.64
CA PHE A 34 -2.94 -32.60 4.05
C PHE A 34 -2.12 -31.56 4.81
N SER A 35 -0.92 -31.26 4.33
CA SER A 35 -0.23 -30.04 4.71
C SER A 35 -1.07 -28.88 4.19
N ALA A 36 -1.87 -28.28 5.05
CA ALA A 36 -2.44 -26.98 4.75
C ALA A 36 -1.26 -26.00 4.59
N ASN A 37 -0.89 -25.72 3.34
CA ASN A 37 0.01 -24.61 3.03
C ASN A 37 -0.71 -23.34 3.44
N THR A 38 -0.54 -22.92 4.67
CA THR A 38 -0.89 -21.57 5.09
C THR A 38 0.11 -20.66 4.39
N VAL A 39 -0.27 -20.14 3.21
CA VAL A 39 0.49 -19.05 2.60
C VAL A 39 0.44 -17.89 3.58
N ALA A 40 1.57 -17.65 4.23
CA ALA A 40 1.68 -16.55 5.17
C ALA A 40 1.42 -15.24 4.43
N VAL A 41 0.49 -14.45 4.94
CA VAL A 41 0.23 -13.10 4.44
C VAL A 41 1.40 -12.22 4.88
N GLU A 42 2.08 -11.61 3.92
CA GLU A 42 3.14 -10.64 4.19
C GLU A 42 2.53 -9.25 4.26
N LEU A 43 2.75 -8.53 5.37
CA LEU A 43 2.34 -7.14 5.54
C LEU A 43 3.58 -6.29 5.83
N THR A 44 3.73 -5.20 5.07
CA THR A 44 4.81 -4.21 5.23
C THR A 44 4.22 -2.83 5.42
N GLY A 45 4.74 -2.06 6.36
CA GLY A 45 4.22 -0.74 6.72
C GLY A 45 3.62 -0.73 8.11
N THR A 46 2.91 0.34 8.45
CA THR A 46 2.39 0.53 9.81
C THR A 46 0.98 1.10 9.78
N ALA A 47 0.08 0.52 10.60
CA ALA A 47 -1.24 1.09 10.88
C ALA A 47 -1.08 2.32 11.79
N VAL A 48 -0.85 3.48 11.20
CA VAL A 48 -0.69 4.77 11.85
C VAL A 48 -1.44 5.83 11.05
N GLN A 49 -1.85 6.91 11.69
CA GLN A 49 -2.47 8.05 11.00
C GLN A 49 -1.58 8.54 9.85
N GLY A 50 -2.14 8.62 8.64
CA GLY A 50 -1.41 8.92 7.41
C GLY A 50 -0.61 7.77 6.82
N GLY A 51 -0.58 6.59 7.47
CA GLY A 51 0.23 5.45 7.04
C GLY A 51 -0.38 4.63 5.91
N LEU A 52 0.47 3.79 5.32
CA LEU A 52 0.12 2.76 4.34
C LEU A 52 0.59 1.39 4.84
N ILE A 53 -0.16 0.36 4.50
CA ILE A 53 0.27 -1.04 4.60
C ILE A 53 0.18 -1.65 3.20
N PHE A 54 1.28 -2.23 2.77
CA PHE A 54 1.36 -3.07 1.58
C PHE A 54 1.25 -4.53 1.99
N GLY A 55 0.46 -5.30 1.28
CA GLY A 55 0.25 -6.70 1.57
C GLY A 55 0.46 -7.59 0.36
N LYS A 56 0.81 -8.84 0.64
CA LYS A 56 0.85 -9.91 -0.35
C LYS A 56 0.13 -11.13 0.21
N ALA A 57 -0.94 -11.51 -0.46
CA ALA A 57 -1.73 -12.71 -0.20
C ALA A 57 -1.50 -13.75 -1.31
N ALA A 58 -2.07 -14.93 -1.19
CA ALA A 58 -2.08 -15.90 -2.30
C ALA A 58 -2.78 -15.31 -3.53
N PRO A 59 -2.31 -15.57 -4.75
CA PRO A 59 -3.03 -15.21 -5.97
C PRO A 59 -4.49 -15.69 -5.94
N GLY A 60 -5.42 -14.82 -6.34
CA GLY A 60 -6.85 -15.11 -6.31
C GLY A 60 -7.52 -14.95 -4.94
N SER A 61 -6.79 -14.50 -3.91
CA SER A 61 -7.38 -14.14 -2.62
C SER A 61 -8.32 -12.94 -2.73
N SER A 62 -9.35 -12.90 -1.90
CA SER A 62 -10.12 -11.69 -1.64
C SER A 62 -9.63 -10.99 -0.37
N VAL A 63 -9.56 -9.65 -0.42
CA VAL A 63 -9.13 -8.83 0.71
C VAL A 63 -10.22 -7.80 1.04
N THR A 64 -10.48 -7.61 2.32
CA THR A 64 -11.43 -6.60 2.81
C THR A 64 -10.79 -5.75 3.92
N LEU A 65 -11.15 -4.48 3.98
CA LEU A 65 -10.87 -3.60 5.12
C LEU A 65 -12.20 -3.08 5.68
N ASP A 66 -12.54 -3.46 6.92
CA ASP A 66 -13.85 -3.19 7.53
C ASP A 66 -15.00 -3.60 6.60
N GLU A 67 -14.96 -4.85 6.11
CA GLU A 67 -15.93 -5.47 5.19
C GLU A 67 -15.97 -4.85 3.78
N LYS A 68 -15.23 -3.77 3.51
CA LYS A 68 -15.13 -3.15 2.18
C LYS A 68 -14.04 -3.83 1.35
N THR A 69 -14.38 -4.21 0.12
CA THR A 69 -13.43 -4.84 -0.80
C THR A 69 -12.22 -3.94 -1.06
N VAL A 70 -11.04 -4.54 -0.95
CA VAL A 70 -9.75 -3.96 -1.36
C VAL A 70 -9.36 -4.59 -2.69
N VAL A 71 -8.87 -3.78 -3.62
CA VAL A 71 -8.38 -4.26 -4.92
C VAL A 71 -7.10 -5.06 -4.70
N VAL A 72 -7.03 -6.25 -5.31
CA VAL A 72 -5.88 -7.16 -5.25
C VAL A 72 -5.38 -7.42 -6.66
N SER A 73 -4.05 -7.40 -6.85
CA SER A 73 -3.46 -7.73 -8.14
C SER A 73 -3.59 -9.23 -8.46
N PRO A 74 -3.42 -9.63 -9.73
CA PRO A 74 -3.36 -11.06 -10.10
C PRO A 74 -2.33 -11.85 -9.30
N GLU A 75 -1.22 -11.21 -8.88
CA GLU A 75 -0.13 -11.81 -8.08
C GLU A 75 -0.39 -11.77 -6.58
N GLY A 76 -1.54 -11.25 -6.14
CA GLY A 76 -1.96 -11.20 -4.74
C GLY A 76 -1.51 -9.96 -3.97
N GLN A 77 -0.93 -8.95 -4.62
CA GLN A 77 -0.52 -7.69 -3.96
C GLN A 77 -1.72 -6.78 -3.71
N PHE A 78 -1.69 -6.07 -2.59
CA PHE A 78 -2.70 -5.07 -2.24
C PHE A 78 -2.09 -3.96 -1.39
N VAL A 79 -2.79 -2.83 -1.31
CA VAL A 79 -2.42 -1.70 -0.45
C VAL A 79 -3.65 -1.20 0.30
N ILE A 80 -3.46 -0.81 1.55
CA ILE A 80 -4.46 -0.13 2.38
C ILE A 80 -3.86 1.10 3.03
N GLY A 81 -4.65 2.16 3.16
CA GLY A 81 -4.20 3.44 3.69
C GLY A 81 -5.10 3.98 4.79
N PHE A 82 -4.50 4.72 5.71
CA PHE A 82 -5.16 5.35 6.86
C PHE A 82 -5.10 6.87 6.72
N GLY A 83 -6.24 7.53 6.92
CA GLY A 83 -6.31 8.98 6.87
C GLY A 83 -5.60 9.64 8.06
N ARG A 84 -5.36 10.97 7.95
CA ARG A 84 -4.66 11.77 8.97
C ARG A 84 -5.30 11.69 10.36
N ASP A 85 -6.62 11.70 10.42
CA ASP A 85 -7.39 11.75 11.67
C ASP A 85 -8.10 10.41 11.95
N GLU A 86 -7.68 9.34 11.27
CA GLU A 86 -8.27 8.01 11.43
C GLU A 86 -7.88 7.41 12.79
N THR A 87 -8.86 6.85 13.50
CA THR A 87 -8.69 6.27 14.84
C THR A 87 -9.36 4.91 14.94
N GLY A 88 -9.08 4.21 16.04
CA GLY A 88 -9.69 2.92 16.36
C GLY A 88 -8.97 1.74 15.69
N THR A 89 -9.56 0.58 15.78
CA THR A 89 -9.04 -0.67 15.22
C THR A 89 -9.75 -0.97 13.91
N ARG A 90 -9.00 -1.28 12.86
CA ARG A 90 -9.52 -1.73 11.56
C ARG A 90 -9.43 -3.25 11.45
N LYS A 91 -10.35 -3.86 10.76
CA LYS A 91 -10.36 -5.31 10.52
C LYS A 91 -9.95 -5.59 9.09
N LEU A 92 -8.78 -6.19 8.93
CA LEU A 92 -8.29 -6.69 7.65
C LEU A 92 -8.71 -8.15 7.51
N GLY A 93 -9.62 -8.43 6.60
CA GLY A 93 -10.06 -9.79 6.25
C GLY A 93 -9.32 -10.25 5.00
N ILE A 94 -8.75 -11.44 5.03
CA ILE A 94 -8.08 -12.07 3.88
C ILE A 94 -8.63 -13.49 3.73
N GLN A 95 -9.19 -13.78 2.57
CA GLN A 95 -9.72 -15.09 2.23
C GLN A 95 -8.95 -15.66 1.04
N PRO A 96 -8.11 -16.68 1.24
CA PRO A 96 -7.46 -17.40 0.15
C PRO A 96 -8.52 -18.15 -0.69
N PRO A 97 -8.21 -18.53 -1.96
CA PRO A 97 -9.15 -19.25 -2.83
C PRO A 97 -9.71 -20.53 -2.22
N ASP A 98 -8.84 -21.30 -1.54
CA ASP A 98 -9.17 -22.61 -0.98
C ASP A 98 -9.16 -22.61 0.56
N GLY A 99 -9.51 -21.48 1.20
CA GLY A 99 -9.41 -21.37 2.66
C GLY A 99 -10.48 -20.50 3.30
N ASN A 100 -10.45 -20.50 4.63
CA ASN A 100 -11.31 -19.65 5.43
C ASN A 100 -10.76 -18.23 5.53
N THR A 101 -11.63 -17.26 5.71
CA THR A 101 -11.26 -15.87 5.96
C THR A 101 -10.46 -15.77 7.26
N GLN A 102 -9.27 -15.19 7.17
CA GLN A 102 -8.47 -14.79 8.32
C GLN A 102 -8.70 -13.30 8.59
N ILE A 103 -8.96 -12.94 9.84
CA ILE A 103 -9.16 -11.55 10.24
C ILE A 103 -7.98 -11.11 11.11
N THR A 104 -7.35 -10.02 10.72
CA THR A 104 -6.28 -9.35 11.47
C THR A 104 -6.78 -8.01 11.95
N GLU A 105 -6.68 -7.74 13.24
CA GLU A 105 -6.99 -6.44 13.81
C GLU A 105 -5.77 -5.50 13.67
N LEU A 106 -6.02 -4.32 13.13
CA LEU A 106 -5.03 -3.28 12.88
C LEU A 106 -5.37 -2.05 13.73
N PRO A 107 -4.84 -1.93 14.96
CA PRO A 107 -5.02 -0.72 15.76
C PRO A 107 -4.28 0.44 15.11
N VAL A 108 -5.03 1.47 14.68
CA VAL A 108 -4.45 2.66 14.06
C VAL A 108 -3.84 3.54 15.15
N LYS A 109 -2.52 3.65 15.15
CA LYS A 109 -1.79 4.49 16.09
C LYS A 109 -1.99 5.96 15.79
N ALA A 110 -2.22 6.76 16.83
CA ALA A 110 -2.23 8.21 16.72
C ALA A 110 -0.83 8.74 16.38
N ARG A 111 -0.81 9.93 15.78
CA ARG A 111 0.42 10.63 15.40
C ARG A 111 0.33 12.08 15.84
N ASP A 112 1.42 12.59 16.40
CA ASP A 112 1.51 14.01 16.75
C ASP A 112 1.84 14.83 15.50
N TYR A 113 1.06 15.89 15.26
CA TYR A 113 1.24 16.78 14.13
C TYR A 113 1.58 18.19 14.61
N ALA A 114 2.51 18.84 13.93
CA ALA A 114 2.85 20.22 14.22
C ALA A 114 1.67 21.15 13.96
N ILE A 115 1.36 22.04 14.91
CA ILE A 115 0.32 23.07 14.79
C ILE A 115 1.01 24.42 14.85
N GLU A 116 0.92 25.18 13.75
CA GLU A 116 1.43 26.54 13.64
C GLU A 116 0.28 27.54 13.83
N ARG A 117 0.41 28.48 14.78
CA ARG A 117 -0.57 29.53 15.03
C ARG A 117 -0.03 30.85 14.49
N VAL A 118 -0.84 31.50 13.65
CA VAL A 118 -0.52 32.81 13.05
C VAL A 118 -1.72 33.73 13.25
N ASP A 119 -1.54 34.78 14.02
CA ASP A 119 -2.57 35.78 14.32
C ASP A 119 -2.27 37.12 13.64
N GLY A 120 -3.26 38.00 13.58
CA GLY A 120 -3.14 39.34 13.00
C GLY A 120 -3.15 39.38 11.48
N LEU A 121 -3.62 38.33 10.81
CA LEU A 121 -3.76 38.33 9.36
C LEU A 121 -5.01 39.08 8.88
N PRO A 122 -4.93 39.87 7.77
CA PRO A 122 -6.10 40.45 7.15
C PRO A 122 -7.10 39.34 6.72
N PRO A 123 -8.43 39.56 6.94
CA PRO A 123 -9.44 38.55 6.56
C PRO A 123 -9.40 38.12 5.09
N SER A 124 -9.04 39.02 4.16
CA SER A 124 -8.93 38.74 2.72
C SER A 124 -7.86 37.69 2.38
N ARG A 125 -6.87 37.48 3.23
CA ARG A 125 -5.85 36.40 3.04
C ARG A 125 -6.30 35.04 3.56
N VAL A 126 -7.42 35.03 4.27
CA VAL A 126 -7.90 33.84 4.98
C VAL A 126 -9.01 33.13 4.21
N THR A 127 -9.83 33.84 3.46
CA THR A 127 -10.99 33.31 2.73
C THR A 127 -10.92 33.72 1.24
N PRO A 128 -11.10 32.78 0.29
CA PRO A 128 -11.18 33.10 -1.14
C PRO A 128 -12.37 34.01 -1.44
N ASP A 129 -12.24 34.85 -2.47
CA ASP A 129 -13.32 35.66 -2.99
C ASP A 129 -14.47 34.76 -3.49
N PRO A 130 -15.75 35.08 -3.19
CA PRO A 130 -16.90 34.32 -3.69
C PRO A 130 -16.94 34.16 -5.22
N SER A 131 -16.40 35.10 -5.99
CA SER A 131 -16.35 35.06 -7.46
C SER A 131 -15.57 33.88 -8.03
N VAL A 132 -14.62 33.32 -7.28
CA VAL A 132 -13.81 32.15 -7.74
C VAL A 132 -14.40 30.83 -7.31
N THR A 133 -15.50 30.79 -6.58
CA THR A 133 -16.10 29.56 -6.03
C THR A 133 -16.45 28.55 -7.13
N ALA A 134 -17.00 28.99 -8.25
CA ALA A 134 -17.35 28.11 -9.36
C ALA A 134 -16.13 27.44 -9.97
N ARG A 135 -15.00 28.17 -10.13
CA ARG A 135 -13.73 27.64 -10.59
C ARG A 135 -13.18 26.59 -9.62
N ILE A 136 -13.15 26.90 -8.32
CA ILE A 136 -12.70 25.98 -7.27
C ILE A 136 -13.50 24.66 -7.30
N GLN A 137 -14.83 24.74 -7.47
CA GLN A 137 -15.67 23.55 -7.56
C GLN A 137 -15.42 22.74 -8.83
N SER A 138 -15.20 23.42 -9.97
CA SER A 138 -14.85 22.77 -11.23
C SER A 138 -13.52 22.01 -11.13
N ASP A 139 -12.49 22.66 -10.59
CA ASP A 139 -11.17 22.08 -10.37
C ASP A 139 -11.26 20.85 -9.45
N ALA A 140 -12.05 20.95 -8.37
CA ALA A 140 -12.25 19.83 -7.44
C ALA A 140 -12.91 18.61 -8.13
N ARG A 141 -13.86 18.86 -9.06
CA ARG A 141 -14.49 17.78 -9.85
C ARG A 141 -13.48 17.10 -10.79
N LEU A 142 -12.66 17.89 -11.49
CA LEU A 142 -11.61 17.33 -12.37
C LEU A 142 -10.65 16.43 -11.59
N VAL A 143 -10.13 16.91 -10.47
CA VAL A 143 -9.23 16.14 -9.60
C VAL A 143 -9.92 14.89 -9.04
N SER A 144 -11.19 14.98 -8.65
CA SER A 144 -11.96 13.85 -8.14
C SER A 144 -12.16 12.79 -9.23
N SER A 145 -12.55 13.21 -10.45
CA SER A 145 -12.74 12.29 -11.58
C SER A 145 -11.45 11.55 -11.96
N ALA A 146 -10.31 12.27 -12.00
CA ALA A 146 -9.03 11.64 -12.30
C ALA A 146 -8.63 10.55 -11.29
N ARG A 147 -9.08 10.68 -10.04
CA ARG A 147 -8.85 9.67 -8.98
C ARG A 147 -9.86 8.54 -8.94
N LEU A 148 -10.86 8.52 -9.84
CA LEU A 148 -11.79 7.38 -9.96
C LEU A 148 -11.21 6.22 -10.77
N HIS A 149 -10.12 6.44 -11.49
CA HIS A 149 -9.41 5.35 -12.19
C HIS A 149 -9.09 4.23 -11.20
N ARG A 150 -9.32 2.99 -11.63
CA ARG A 150 -9.07 1.79 -10.83
C ARG A 150 -8.42 0.74 -11.72
N ASP A 151 -7.13 0.61 -11.57
CA ASP A 151 -6.37 -0.51 -12.12
C ASP A 151 -6.13 -1.53 -11.02
N ASN A 152 -6.14 -2.81 -11.33
CA ASN A 152 -5.80 -3.86 -10.38
C ASN A 152 -4.30 -4.15 -10.32
N GLN A 153 -3.51 -3.54 -11.22
CA GLN A 153 -2.05 -3.67 -11.19
C GLN A 153 -1.46 -2.94 -9.98
N ALA A 154 -0.35 -3.44 -9.49
CA ALA A 154 0.40 -2.86 -8.38
C ALA A 154 1.71 -2.24 -8.92
N TYR A 155 1.63 -1.06 -9.54
CA TYR A 155 2.78 -0.39 -10.17
C TYR A 155 3.82 0.14 -9.18
N TYR A 156 3.53 0.07 -7.89
CA TYR A 156 4.36 0.55 -6.79
C TYR A 156 5.32 -0.52 -6.21
N THR A 157 5.37 -1.73 -6.77
CA THR A 157 6.09 -2.87 -6.17
C THR A 157 7.60 -2.69 -6.07
N GLN A 158 8.19 -1.80 -6.86
CA GLN A 158 9.61 -1.44 -6.78
C GLN A 158 9.93 -0.43 -5.66
N GLY A 159 8.91 -0.03 -4.87
CA GLY A 159 9.02 1.03 -3.87
C GLY A 159 8.94 2.42 -4.51
N PHE A 160 9.22 3.45 -3.69
CA PHE A 160 9.14 4.84 -4.11
C PHE A 160 10.50 5.52 -4.04
N LYS A 161 10.78 6.41 -4.99
CA LYS A 161 11.95 7.29 -5.01
C LYS A 161 11.54 8.75 -4.79
N TRP A 162 12.49 9.57 -4.38
CA TRP A 162 12.31 11.01 -4.29
C TRP A 162 11.92 11.58 -5.65
N PRO A 163 10.81 12.34 -5.75
CA PRO A 163 10.37 12.90 -7.02
C PRO A 163 11.19 14.12 -7.46
N ALA A 164 11.89 14.78 -6.54
CA ALA A 164 12.75 15.92 -6.84
C ALA A 164 13.85 16.04 -5.79
N LYS A 165 14.92 16.77 -6.13
CA LYS A 165 15.97 17.18 -5.20
C LYS A 165 15.61 18.53 -4.59
N GLY A 166 15.85 18.69 -3.27
CA GLY A 166 15.60 19.94 -2.59
C GLY A 166 15.44 19.79 -1.08
N ARG A 167 15.25 20.90 -0.39
CA ARG A 167 15.07 20.91 1.08
C ARG A 167 13.59 20.66 1.42
N ILE A 168 13.31 19.77 2.35
CA ILE A 168 11.96 19.60 2.91
C ILE A 168 11.55 20.91 3.60
N SER A 169 10.44 21.49 3.15
CA SER A 169 9.89 22.78 3.65
C SER A 169 8.50 22.67 4.26
N GLY A 170 7.79 21.57 4.01
CA GLY A 170 6.50 21.25 4.60
C GLY A 170 6.32 19.74 4.74
N VAL A 171 5.69 19.30 5.83
CA VAL A 171 5.48 17.87 6.11
C VAL A 171 3.99 17.56 6.23
N TYR A 172 3.64 16.32 5.88
CA TYR A 172 2.27 15.82 5.98
C TYR A 172 1.71 15.99 7.40
N GLY A 173 0.45 16.39 7.47
CA GLY A 173 -0.33 16.47 8.71
C GLY A 173 -0.17 17.75 9.49
N SER A 174 0.85 18.60 9.21
CA SER A 174 0.98 19.91 9.83
C SER A 174 -0.24 20.79 9.59
N GLN A 175 -0.63 21.57 10.58
CA GLN A 175 -1.84 22.38 10.51
C GLN A 175 -1.56 23.83 10.91
N ARG A 176 -2.12 24.77 10.15
CA ARG A 176 -2.12 26.19 10.53
C ARG A 176 -3.43 26.57 11.19
N VAL A 177 -3.33 27.32 12.24
CA VAL A 177 -4.46 28.05 12.88
C VAL A 177 -4.24 29.53 12.58
N LEU A 178 -5.12 30.13 11.77
CA LEU A 178 -5.01 31.52 11.33
C LEU A 178 -6.09 32.36 12.03
N ASN A 179 -5.68 33.37 12.80
CA ASN A 179 -6.58 34.22 13.61
C ASN A 179 -7.51 33.39 14.50
N GLY A 180 -7.01 32.34 15.13
CA GLY A 180 -7.80 31.42 15.96
C GLY A 180 -8.58 30.34 15.18
N GLU A 181 -8.68 30.45 13.85
CA GLU A 181 -9.44 29.53 13.02
C GLU A 181 -8.57 28.39 12.47
N PRO A 182 -8.87 27.11 12.75
CA PRO A 182 -8.16 25.99 12.16
C PRO A 182 -8.33 25.97 10.63
N ARG A 183 -7.23 25.81 9.92
CA ARG A 183 -7.20 25.64 8.47
C ARG A 183 -7.03 24.17 8.12
N ARG A 184 -7.29 23.82 6.86
CA ARG A 184 -7.03 22.48 6.36
C ARG A 184 -5.57 22.10 6.64
N PRO A 185 -5.31 20.91 7.19
CA PRO A 185 -3.96 20.40 7.33
C PRO A 185 -3.23 20.34 5.98
N HIS A 186 -1.92 20.43 6.02
CA HIS A 186 -1.09 20.13 4.86
C HIS A 186 -1.11 18.60 4.61
N PHE A 187 -1.44 18.20 3.39
CA PHE A 187 -1.61 16.79 3.03
C PHE A 187 -0.55 16.30 2.04
N GLY A 188 0.63 16.87 2.08
CA GLY A 188 1.74 16.56 1.20
C GLY A 188 3.09 16.69 1.86
N LEU A 189 4.10 16.49 1.06
CA LEU A 189 5.51 16.73 1.36
C LEU A 189 5.99 17.84 0.44
N ASP A 190 6.37 19.00 1.01
CA ASP A 190 6.90 20.11 0.24
C ASP A 190 8.42 20.01 0.10
N ILE A 191 8.89 20.04 -1.13
CA ILE A 191 10.31 20.03 -1.50
C ILE A 191 10.64 21.37 -2.13
N ALA A 192 11.29 22.25 -1.37
CA ALA A 192 11.72 23.56 -1.85
C ALA A 192 12.98 23.45 -2.72
N ALA A 193 12.86 23.94 -3.96
CA ALA A 193 13.94 24.02 -4.92
C ALA A 193 13.66 25.14 -5.94
N PRO A 194 14.66 25.63 -6.69
CA PRO A 194 14.45 26.65 -7.73
C PRO A 194 13.40 26.22 -8.78
N SER A 195 12.68 27.20 -9.35
CA SER A 195 11.84 26.94 -10.53
C SER A 195 12.69 26.36 -11.66
N GLY A 196 12.12 25.40 -12.42
CA GLY A 196 12.83 24.66 -13.44
C GLY A 196 13.58 23.42 -12.94
N THR A 197 13.56 23.15 -11.60
CA THR A 197 14.11 21.89 -11.08
C THR A 197 13.25 20.71 -11.55
N SER A 198 13.90 19.67 -12.06
CA SER A 198 13.26 18.48 -12.61
C SER A 198 12.44 17.70 -11.57
N VAL A 199 11.25 17.26 -11.99
CA VAL A 199 10.34 16.40 -11.22
C VAL A 199 10.24 15.05 -11.92
N TYR A 200 10.47 13.98 -11.19
CA TYR A 200 10.48 12.61 -11.70
C TYR A 200 9.32 11.78 -11.13
N ALA A 201 8.88 10.77 -11.88
CA ALA A 201 7.92 9.79 -11.40
C ALA A 201 8.51 8.98 -10.22
N PRO A 202 7.89 9.01 -9.02
CA PRO A 202 8.43 8.31 -7.84
C PRO A 202 8.26 6.79 -7.90
N ALA A 203 7.35 6.28 -8.71
CA ALA A 203 7.09 4.88 -9.03
C ALA A 203 6.42 4.80 -10.40
N ASP A 204 6.30 3.60 -10.96
CA ASP A 204 5.58 3.36 -12.20
C ASP A 204 4.10 3.77 -12.06
N GLY A 205 3.44 4.08 -13.18
CA GLY A 205 2.01 4.38 -13.17
C GLY A 205 1.47 5.04 -14.42
N LEU A 206 0.17 5.30 -14.40
CA LEU A 206 -0.57 5.95 -15.46
C LEU A 206 -0.85 7.42 -15.09
N ILE A 207 -0.50 8.36 -15.97
CA ILE A 207 -0.90 9.76 -15.82
C ILE A 207 -2.41 9.85 -16.08
N THR A 208 -3.19 10.09 -15.03
CA THR A 208 -4.66 10.19 -15.14
C THR A 208 -5.16 11.62 -15.32
N MET A 209 -4.34 12.61 -15.02
CA MET A 209 -4.66 14.02 -15.22
C MET A 209 -3.39 14.86 -15.36
N THR A 210 -3.43 15.79 -16.30
CA THR A 210 -2.54 16.96 -16.36
C THR A 210 -3.39 18.22 -16.49
N HIS A 211 -3.03 19.28 -15.78
CA HIS A 211 -3.70 20.58 -15.90
C HIS A 211 -2.70 21.72 -15.62
N PRO A 212 -2.60 22.73 -16.51
CA PRO A 212 -1.59 23.78 -16.38
C PRO A 212 -1.88 24.78 -15.28
N ASP A 213 -3.15 25.00 -14.92
CA ASP A 213 -3.55 26.10 -14.03
C ASP A 213 -4.84 25.82 -13.25
N LEU A 214 -4.76 24.95 -12.23
CA LEU A 214 -5.82 24.83 -11.24
C LEU A 214 -5.72 25.99 -10.21
N TYR A 215 -6.82 26.48 -9.72
CA TYR A 215 -6.89 27.70 -8.88
C TYR A 215 -5.95 27.64 -7.66
N PHE A 216 -5.96 26.54 -6.92
CA PHE A 216 -5.10 26.40 -5.74
C PHE A 216 -3.75 25.73 -6.05
N SER A 217 -3.75 24.75 -6.90
CA SER A 217 -2.58 23.89 -7.11
C SER A 217 -1.72 24.29 -8.31
N GLY A 218 -2.22 25.20 -9.17
CA GLY A 218 -1.50 25.60 -10.37
C GLY A 218 -1.30 24.43 -11.33
N GLY A 219 -0.12 24.35 -11.92
CA GLY A 219 0.31 23.21 -12.73
C GLY A 219 0.25 21.93 -11.91
N THR A 220 -0.53 20.94 -12.39
CA THR A 220 -0.87 19.76 -11.59
C THR A 220 -0.83 18.50 -12.44
N ILE A 221 -0.21 17.45 -11.91
CA ILE A 221 -0.24 16.07 -12.45
C ILE A 221 -0.86 15.15 -11.41
N ILE A 222 -1.67 14.17 -11.86
CA ILE A 222 -2.07 13.00 -11.07
C ILE A 222 -1.52 11.74 -11.76
N LEU A 223 -0.74 10.96 -11.01
CA LEU A 223 -0.16 9.68 -11.42
C LEU A 223 -0.79 8.57 -10.59
N ASP A 224 -1.51 7.65 -11.25
CA ASP A 224 -2.12 6.48 -10.62
C ASP A 224 -1.12 5.32 -10.59
N HIS A 225 -0.84 4.80 -9.40
CA HIS A 225 0.05 3.67 -9.16
C HIS A 225 -0.70 2.33 -9.09
N GLY A 226 -1.98 2.32 -9.47
CA GLY A 226 -2.87 1.18 -9.36
C GLY A 226 -3.51 1.01 -7.98
N GLN A 227 -4.54 0.18 -7.92
CA GLN A 227 -5.27 -0.19 -6.69
C GLN A 227 -5.79 1.01 -5.87
N GLY A 228 -6.01 2.15 -6.55
CA GLY A 228 -6.47 3.41 -5.96
C GLY A 228 -5.39 4.19 -5.20
N LEU A 229 -4.12 3.80 -5.33
CA LEU A 229 -2.97 4.56 -4.83
C LEU A 229 -2.52 5.54 -5.90
N SER A 230 -2.41 6.83 -5.57
CA SER A 230 -2.02 7.87 -6.53
C SER A 230 -1.12 8.93 -5.92
N SER A 231 -0.18 9.43 -6.72
CA SER A 231 0.59 10.66 -6.47
C SER A 231 -0.07 11.86 -7.12
N THR A 232 0.07 13.03 -6.50
CA THR A 232 -0.33 14.32 -7.09
C THR A 232 0.83 15.29 -6.91
N PHE A 233 1.23 15.96 -7.98
CA PHE A 233 2.32 16.94 -8.04
C PHE A 233 1.72 18.31 -8.33
N LEU A 234 2.03 19.31 -7.49
CA LEU A 234 1.43 20.65 -7.54
C LEU A 234 2.51 21.71 -7.70
N HIS A 235 2.03 22.92 -8.08
CA HIS A 235 2.82 24.14 -8.25
C HIS A 235 3.84 24.08 -9.40
N LEU A 236 3.61 23.20 -10.37
CA LEU A 236 4.51 22.96 -11.49
C LEU A 236 4.58 24.17 -12.41
N SER A 237 5.79 24.49 -12.93
CA SER A 237 5.99 25.51 -13.96
C SER A 237 5.81 24.93 -15.36
N GLU A 238 6.20 23.67 -15.55
CA GLU A 238 6.07 22.96 -16.82
C GLU A 238 5.63 21.53 -16.59
N ILE A 239 4.79 21.02 -17.49
CA ILE A 239 4.28 19.65 -17.51
C ILE A 239 4.79 19.01 -18.80
N LEU A 240 5.56 17.93 -18.69
CA LEU A 240 6.28 17.28 -19.79
C LEU A 240 5.63 15.97 -20.27
N VAL A 241 4.48 15.62 -19.69
CA VAL A 241 3.73 14.40 -20.01
C VAL A 241 2.25 14.72 -20.25
N GLU A 242 1.55 13.82 -20.93
CA GLU A 242 0.13 13.96 -21.21
C GLU A 242 -0.70 12.95 -20.41
N ALA A 243 -1.96 13.27 -20.15
CA ALA A 243 -2.91 12.31 -19.58
C ALA A 243 -3.07 11.10 -20.51
N GLY A 244 -3.09 9.90 -19.94
CA GLY A 244 -3.10 8.63 -20.67
C GLY A 244 -1.72 8.04 -20.92
N THR A 245 -0.63 8.76 -20.62
CA THR A 245 0.75 8.24 -20.74
C THR A 245 1.08 7.34 -19.54
N PHE A 246 1.63 6.16 -19.81
CA PHE A 246 2.26 5.34 -18.79
C PHE A 246 3.71 5.79 -18.60
N VAL A 247 4.14 5.98 -17.35
CA VAL A 247 5.50 6.41 -17.00
C VAL A 247 6.16 5.39 -16.09
N HIS A 248 7.49 5.26 -16.23
CA HIS A 248 8.31 4.43 -15.35
C HIS A 248 8.94 5.24 -14.23
N GLN A 249 9.28 4.57 -13.13
CA GLN A 249 10.00 5.19 -12.02
C GLN A 249 11.29 5.86 -12.49
N GLY A 250 11.41 7.16 -12.25
CA GLY A 250 12.56 7.97 -12.66
C GLY A 250 12.39 8.70 -13.98
N ASP A 251 11.27 8.52 -14.69
CA ASP A 251 10.95 9.33 -15.86
C ASP A 251 10.74 10.79 -15.48
N LEU A 252 11.27 11.70 -16.29
CA LEU A 252 11.07 13.14 -16.14
C LEU A 252 9.63 13.48 -16.54
N ILE A 253 8.85 14.04 -15.62
CA ILE A 253 7.42 14.31 -15.84
C ILE A 253 7.05 15.81 -15.80
N ALA A 254 7.86 16.63 -15.11
CA ALA A 254 7.55 18.05 -14.93
C ALA A 254 8.75 18.85 -14.43
N GLU A 255 8.54 20.14 -14.23
CA GLU A 255 9.46 21.06 -13.55
C GLU A 255 8.77 21.77 -12.38
N ILE A 256 9.53 21.99 -11.30
CA ILE A 256 9.09 22.76 -10.13
C ILE A 256 8.81 24.20 -10.52
N GLY A 257 7.72 24.77 -10.01
CA GLY A 257 7.37 26.17 -10.14
C GLY A 257 6.84 26.78 -8.84
N SER A 258 6.05 27.84 -9.01
CA SER A 258 5.31 28.48 -7.93
C SER A 258 3.92 28.91 -8.38
N THR A 259 3.31 28.12 -9.28
CA THR A 259 1.98 28.36 -9.83
C THR A 259 0.87 28.10 -8.81
N GLY A 260 -0.32 28.64 -9.04
CA GLY A 260 -1.42 28.52 -8.08
C GLY A 260 -1.16 29.30 -6.79
N ARG A 261 -1.52 28.72 -5.63
CA ARG A 261 -1.37 29.36 -4.32
C ARG A 261 -0.11 28.91 -3.60
N ALA A 262 1.06 29.16 -4.18
CA ALA A 262 2.36 28.90 -3.59
C ALA A 262 2.96 30.16 -2.96
N SER A 263 3.76 30.03 -1.90
CA SER A 263 4.51 31.12 -1.27
C SER A 263 5.88 31.35 -1.88
N GLY A 264 6.37 30.41 -2.67
CA GLY A 264 7.64 30.42 -3.37
C GLY A 264 7.83 29.11 -4.13
N PRO A 265 8.93 28.96 -4.90
CA PRO A 265 9.14 27.75 -5.70
C PRO A 265 9.32 26.51 -4.82
N HIS A 266 8.44 25.51 -5.02
CA HIS A 266 8.49 24.20 -4.38
C HIS A 266 7.60 23.19 -5.11
N LEU A 267 7.90 21.92 -4.96
CA LEU A 267 7.00 20.82 -5.28
C LEU A 267 6.19 20.47 -4.03
N ASP A 268 4.87 20.49 -4.11
CA ASP A 268 3.97 19.86 -3.12
C ASP A 268 3.59 18.47 -3.67
N TRP A 269 4.23 17.42 -3.14
CA TRP A 269 3.94 16.04 -3.51
C TRP A 269 2.99 15.40 -2.53
N ARG A 270 1.84 14.96 -3.01
CA ARG A 270 0.77 14.35 -2.21
C ARG A 270 0.49 12.94 -2.64
N MET A 271 0.10 12.11 -1.68
CA MET A 271 -0.41 10.77 -1.97
C MET A 271 -1.81 10.56 -1.45
N ASN A 272 -2.55 9.73 -2.17
CA ASN A 272 -3.88 9.27 -1.80
C ASN A 272 -3.98 7.75 -1.94
N TRP A 273 -4.69 7.12 -1.02
CA TRP A 273 -5.30 5.82 -1.24
C TRP A 273 -6.80 5.99 -1.21
N LEU A 274 -7.44 5.74 -2.37
CA LEU A 274 -8.85 6.06 -2.59
C LEU A 274 -9.14 7.54 -2.26
N ASN A 275 -10.03 7.78 -1.30
CA ASN A 275 -10.36 9.13 -0.80
C ASN A 275 -9.56 9.56 0.45
N ARG A 276 -8.64 8.73 0.93
CA ARG A 276 -7.79 9.04 2.09
C ARG A 276 -6.49 9.70 1.64
N ARG A 277 -6.13 10.79 2.30
CA ARG A 277 -4.80 11.40 2.18
C ARG A 277 -3.83 10.61 3.03
N VAL A 278 -2.70 10.22 2.44
CA VAL A 278 -1.64 9.47 3.11
C VAL A 278 -0.30 10.18 3.00
N ASP A 279 0.60 9.90 3.92
CA ASP A 279 1.93 10.53 3.99
C ASP A 279 2.89 9.84 3.02
N PRO A 280 3.46 10.55 2.04
CA PRO A 280 4.45 9.96 1.14
C PRO A 280 5.82 9.75 1.80
N GLN A 281 6.17 10.51 2.83
CA GLN A 281 7.53 10.51 3.40
C GLN A 281 8.00 9.15 3.93
N PRO A 282 7.18 8.34 4.64
CA PRO A 282 7.60 7.03 5.12
C PRO A 282 7.86 5.99 4.02
N LEU A 283 7.47 6.27 2.77
CA LEU A 283 7.69 5.36 1.63
C LEU A 283 9.08 5.51 1.02
N LEU A 284 9.78 6.58 1.38
CA LEU A 284 11.10 6.90 0.87
C LEU A 284 12.18 6.26 1.74
N ASP A 285 13.24 5.79 1.09
CA ASP A 285 14.39 5.27 1.83
C ASP A 285 15.02 6.42 2.65
N SER A 286 15.08 6.22 3.97
CA SER A 286 15.69 7.19 4.91
C SER A 286 17.19 7.43 4.67
N LYS A 287 17.83 6.59 3.85
CA LYS A 287 19.24 6.73 3.45
C LYS A 287 19.45 7.54 2.18
N SER A 288 18.38 7.76 1.40
CA SER A 288 18.41 8.62 0.22
C SER A 288 17.87 9.99 0.62
N GLU A 289 18.72 11.00 0.60
CA GLU A 289 18.29 12.40 0.72
C GLU A 289 17.64 12.88 -0.58
N PRO A 290 16.69 13.84 -0.50
CA PRO A 290 16.11 14.47 -1.66
C PRO A 290 17.12 15.24 -2.51
#